data_0d0c0475bf6446d1e15668cb700e1bce
#
_entry.id   0d0c0475bf6446d1e15668cb700e1bce
#
_cell.length_a   1.000
_cell.length_b   1.000
_cell.length_c   1.000
_cell.angle_alpha   90.00
_cell.angle_beta   90.00
_cell.angle_gamma   90.00
#
_symmetry.space_group_name_H-M   'P 1'
#
loop_
_entity.id
_entity.type
_entity.pdbx_description
1 polymer ?
#
loop_
_entity_poly.entity_id
_entity_poly.type
_entity_poly.pdbx_seq_one_letter_code
_entity_poly.pdbx_strand_id
1 'polypeptide(L)' 'MIDFKYYFYTYETERNKFGSSNCGSGVFQCPQYMSPDDVYIQIQKEKEKKLDKKLYITNLQKID' A
#
# COMPACT_ATOMS: atom_id res chain seq x y z
N MET A 1 6.13 -12.31 -22.75
CA MET A 1 6.17 -10.93 -22.22
C MET A 1 5.30 -10.84 -20.99
N ILE A 2 5.83 -10.25 -19.92
CA ILE A 2 5.07 -10.11 -18.68
C ILE A 2 4.38 -8.77 -18.68
N ASP A 3 3.06 -8.79 -18.57
CA ASP A 3 2.28 -7.57 -18.46
C ASP A 3 2.21 -7.14 -17.02
N PHE A 4 2.13 -5.85 -16.80
CA PHE A 4 2.03 -5.25 -15.46
C PHE A 4 0.71 -4.53 -15.33
N LYS A 5 0.26 -4.43 -14.08
CA LYS A 5 -0.89 -3.62 -13.72
C LYS A 5 -0.48 -2.68 -12.58
N TYR A 6 -1.24 -1.62 -12.42
CA TYR A 6 -0.93 -0.57 -11.48
C TYR A 6 -2.10 -0.37 -10.53
N TYR A 7 -1.78 -0.10 -9.26
CA TYR A 7 -2.78 0.22 -8.25
C TYR A 7 -2.43 1.56 -7.62
N PHE A 8 -3.45 2.39 -7.49
CA PHE A 8 -3.35 3.58 -6.66
C PHE A 8 -3.78 3.21 -5.26
N TYR A 9 -3.01 3.61 -4.26
CA TYR A 9 -3.34 3.29 -2.89
C TYR A 9 -3.16 4.51 -2.00
N THR A 10 -3.92 4.55 -0.91
CA THR A 10 -3.72 5.48 0.18
C THR A 10 -3.54 4.69 1.46
N TYR A 11 -2.81 5.28 2.39
CA TYR A 11 -2.52 4.59 3.64
C TYR A 11 -2.51 5.58 4.79
N GLU A 12 -2.65 5.03 6.01
CA GLU A 12 -2.55 5.77 7.25
C GLU A 12 -1.73 4.94 8.23
N THR A 13 -0.79 5.58 8.91
CA THR A 13 0.00 4.90 9.94
C THR A 13 -0.76 4.89 11.26
N GLU A 14 -0.35 3.98 12.17
CA GLU A 14 -0.92 3.97 13.50
C GLU A 14 -0.65 5.31 14.20
N ARG A 15 -1.57 5.68 15.10
CA ARG A 15 -1.42 6.92 15.84
C ARG A 15 -0.32 6.79 16.90
N ASN A 16 0.46 7.85 17.04
CA ASN A 16 1.47 7.90 18.08
C ASN A 16 0.81 8.25 19.42
N LYS A 17 1.63 8.38 20.47
CA LYS A 17 1.12 8.68 21.82
C LYS A 17 0.45 10.05 21.92
N PHE A 18 0.66 10.91 20.94
CA PHE A 18 0.03 12.23 20.89
C PHE A 18 -1.23 12.25 20.03
N GLY A 19 -1.64 11.10 19.50
CA GLY A 19 -2.82 11.00 18.69
C GLY A 19 -2.61 11.38 17.22
N SER A 20 -1.39 11.63 16.82
CA SER A 20 -1.07 11.99 15.44
C SER A 20 -0.73 10.77 14.62
N SER A 21 -1.17 10.77 13.36
CA SER A 21 -0.82 9.74 12.40
C SER A 21 -0.36 10.39 11.11
N ASN A 22 0.39 9.64 10.31
CA ASN A 22 0.80 10.07 8.99
C ASN A 22 -0.06 9.37 7.96
N CYS A 23 -0.39 10.06 6.88
CA CYS A 23 -1.08 9.46 5.76
C CYS A 23 -0.32 9.78 4.48
N GLY A 24 -0.56 8.97 3.46
CA GLY A 24 0.12 9.16 2.20
C GLY A 24 -0.55 8.37 1.10
N SER A 25 0.00 8.48 -0.09
CA SER A 25 -0.52 7.79 -1.26
C SER A 25 0.63 7.41 -2.18
N GLY A 26 0.33 6.54 -3.14
CA GLY A 26 1.31 6.12 -4.12
C GLY A 26 0.71 5.23 -5.17
N VAL A 27 1.55 4.79 -6.09
CA VAL A 27 1.18 3.86 -7.14
C VAL A 27 2.07 2.63 -7.02
N PHE A 28 1.46 1.45 -7.07
CA PHE A 28 2.16 0.17 -6.98
C PHE A 28 2.06 -0.58 -8.30
N GLN A 29 3.22 -0.96 -8.85
CA GLN A 29 3.30 -1.77 -10.06
C GLN A 29 3.48 -3.22 -9.67
N CYS A 30 2.67 -4.10 -10.27
CA CYS A 30 2.76 -5.52 -10.00
C CYS A 30 2.46 -6.33 -11.26
N PRO A 31 2.86 -7.61 -11.30
CA PRO A 31 2.49 -8.50 -12.41
C PRO A 31 0.98 -8.69 -12.51
N GLN A 32 0.50 -8.93 -13.71
CA GLN A 32 -0.94 -9.12 -13.95
C GLN A 32 -1.53 -10.29 -13.18
N TYR A 33 -0.73 -11.31 -12.91
CA TYR A 33 -1.23 -12.51 -12.21
C TYR A 33 -1.40 -12.28 -10.70
N MET A 34 -0.88 -11.20 -10.14
CA MET A 34 -0.96 -10.96 -8.70
C MET A 34 -2.39 -10.56 -8.32
N SER A 35 -2.94 -11.22 -7.30
CA SER A 35 -4.30 -10.92 -6.83
C SER A 35 -4.32 -9.61 -6.05
N PRO A 36 -5.51 -8.97 -5.94
CA PRO A 36 -5.63 -7.76 -5.12
C PRO A 36 -5.23 -7.97 -3.66
N ASP A 37 -5.52 -9.15 -3.12
CA ASP A 37 -5.14 -9.48 -1.74
C ASP A 37 -3.62 -9.50 -1.58
N ASP A 38 -2.92 -10.10 -2.54
CA ASP A 38 -1.47 -10.12 -2.53
C ASP A 38 -0.88 -8.72 -2.68
N VAL A 39 -1.49 -7.90 -3.53
CA VAL A 39 -1.08 -6.51 -3.71
C VAL A 39 -1.19 -5.76 -2.39
N TYR A 40 -2.31 -5.92 -1.69
CA TYR A 40 -2.54 -5.28 -0.39
C TYR A 40 -1.45 -5.66 0.61
N ILE A 41 -1.19 -6.96 0.74
CA ILE A 41 -0.19 -7.47 1.68
C ILE A 41 1.20 -6.96 1.32
N GLN A 42 1.53 -6.96 0.05
CA GLN A 42 2.85 -6.54 -0.43
C GLN A 42 3.09 -5.05 -0.14
N ILE A 43 2.12 -4.20 -0.44
CA ILE A 43 2.22 -2.77 -0.18
C ILE A 43 2.38 -2.53 1.32
N GLN A 44 1.57 -3.19 2.12
CA GLN A 44 1.60 -3.03 3.57
C GLN A 44 2.97 -3.41 4.14
N LYS A 45 3.50 -4.56 3.74
CA LYS A 45 4.80 -5.02 4.22
C LYS A 45 5.93 -4.07 3.85
N GLU A 46 5.95 -3.62 2.60
CA GLU A 46 6.99 -2.73 2.13
C GLU A 46 6.98 -1.39 2.87
N LYS A 47 5.78 -0.82 3.04
CA LYS A 47 5.65 0.47 3.71
C LYS A 47 5.93 0.38 5.21
N GLU A 48 5.50 -0.70 5.86
CA GLU A 48 5.80 -0.89 7.28
C GLU A 48 7.30 -1.02 7.51
N LYS A 49 7.99 -1.74 6.63
CA LYS A 49 9.44 -1.88 6.72
C LYS A 49 10.14 -0.55 6.52
N LYS A 50 9.68 0.24 5.55
CA LYS A 50 10.31 1.51 5.21
C LYS A 50 10.07 2.57 6.28
N LEU A 51 8.87 2.62 6.83
CA LEU A 51 8.48 3.64 7.81
C LEU A 51 8.74 3.21 9.26
N ASP A 52 9.01 1.92 9.47
CA ASP A 52 9.18 1.31 10.80
C ASP A 52 7.98 1.58 11.70
N LYS A 53 6.78 1.54 11.11
CA LYS A 53 5.52 1.76 11.81
C LYS A 53 4.46 0.85 11.24
N LYS A 54 3.49 0.50 12.06
CA LYS A 54 2.31 -0.23 11.61
C LYS A 54 1.46 0.67 10.73
N LEU A 55 0.90 0.10 9.69
CA LEU A 55 0.28 0.88 8.62
C LEU A 55 -1.00 0.19 8.16
N TYR A 56 -1.98 0.99 7.79
CA TYR A 56 -3.26 0.52 7.27
C TYR A 56 -3.50 1.10 5.89
N ILE A 57 -3.86 0.24 4.94
CA ILE A 57 -4.26 0.68 3.61
C ILE A 57 -5.71 1.13 3.70
N THR A 58 -5.96 2.39 3.42
CA THR A 58 -7.30 2.95 3.50
C THR A 58 -8.05 2.89 2.18
N ASN A 59 -7.32 2.78 1.07
CA ASN A 59 -7.93 2.64 -0.25
C ASN A 59 -6.96 1.92 -1.17
N LEU A 60 -7.49 1.08 -2.04
CA LEU A 60 -6.71 0.37 -3.05
C LEU A 60 -7.56 0.29 -4.31
N GLN A 61 -7.09 0.90 -5.40
CA GLN A 61 -7.84 0.99 -6.64
C GLN A 61 -6.95 0.64 -7.82
N LYS A 62 -7.43 -0.25 -8.68
CA LYS A 62 -6.73 -0.59 -9.91
C LYS A 62 -6.81 0.57 -10.90
N ILE A 63 -5.68 0.90 -11.49
CA ILE A 63 -5.58 1.93 -12.52
C ILE A 63 -5.35 1.24 -13.86
N ASP A 64 -6.11 1.60 -14.85
CA ASP A 64 -5.91 1.09 -16.21
C ASP A 64 -4.93 1.94 -16.99
#